data_2d475900a0939ad1a17b96b633c863bb
#
_entry.id   2d475900a0939ad1a17b96b633c863bb
#
_cell.length_a   1.000
_cell.length_b   1.000
_cell.length_c   1.000
_cell.angle_alpha   90.00
_cell.angle_beta   90.00
_cell.angle_gamma   90.00
#
_symmetry.space_group_name_H-M   'P 1'
#
loop_
_entity.id
_entity.type
_entity.pdbx_description
1 polymer ?
#
loop_
_entity_poly.entity_id
_entity_poly.type
_entity_poly.pdbx_seq_one_letter_code
_entity_poly.pdbx_strand_id
1 'polypeptide(L)'
;GAADKGHASVVTLLLADERVDPNMTRRKGFTALMLAARRGHAPVVTLLLANDRVDPNMASQVGNTALIFAAIKGHAPVVTLLLADGRVDPDLTNQYGRTAITCASLNRHDSVVKLLLADDAVWIN
;
A
#
# COMPACT_ATOMS: atom_id res chain seq x y z
N GLY A 1 14.76 2.75 7.84
CA GLY A 1 14.76 3.94 7.00
C GLY A 1 13.63 4.91 7.34
N ALA A 2 13.56 6.00 6.61
CA ALA A 2 12.59 7.06 6.88
C ALA A 2 11.14 6.56 6.83
N ALA A 3 10.77 5.79 5.80
CA ALA A 3 9.43 5.23 5.68
C ALA A 3 9.14 4.20 6.76
N ASP A 4 10.16 3.49 7.17
CA ASP A 4 10.10 2.43 8.17
C ASP A 4 9.79 2.98 9.57
N LYS A 5 10.35 4.11 9.90
CA LYS A 5 10.20 4.74 11.21
C LYS A 5 9.08 5.79 11.26
N GLY A 6 8.35 5.98 10.17
CA GLY A 6 7.34 7.02 10.09
C GLY A 6 7.93 8.43 10.05
N HIS A 7 9.13 8.60 9.52
CA HIS A 7 9.83 9.87 9.46
C HIS A 7 9.28 10.73 8.30
N ALA A 8 8.06 11.23 8.48
CA ALA A 8 7.31 11.93 7.45
C ALA A 8 8.04 13.16 6.89
N SER A 9 8.73 13.92 7.73
CA SER A 9 9.46 15.12 7.28
C SER A 9 10.61 14.77 6.34
N VAL A 10 11.34 13.68 6.63
CA VAL A 10 12.44 13.23 5.77
C VAL A 10 11.89 12.72 4.44
N VAL A 11 10.80 11.97 4.48
CA VAL A 11 10.13 11.48 3.27
C VAL A 11 9.68 12.66 2.40
N THR A 12 9.09 13.71 2.99
CA THR A 12 8.67 14.91 2.28
C THR A 12 9.85 15.56 1.55
N LEU A 13 11.00 15.71 2.22
CA LEU A 13 12.19 16.30 1.61
C LEU A 13 12.72 15.46 0.45
N LEU A 14 12.73 14.13 0.60
CA LEU A 14 13.19 13.23 -0.45
C LEU A 14 12.27 13.26 -1.67
N LEU A 15 10.95 13.31 -1.46
CA LEU A 15 9.98 13.37 -2.54
C LEU A 15 10.01 14.69 -3.31
N ALA A 16 10.45 15.78 -2.68
CA ALA A 16 10.59 17.07 -3.32
C ALA A 16 11.77 17.13 -4.30
N ASP A 17 12.73 16.23 -4.17
CA ASP A 17 13.89 16.17 -5.06
C ASP A 17 13.55 15.34 -6.31
N GLU A 18 13.50 16.00 -7.46
CA GLU A 18 13.15 15.34 -8.73
C GLU A 18 14.18 14.27 -9.16
N ARG A 19 15.40 14.30 -8.61
CA ARG A 19 16.42 13.30 -8.90
C ARG A 19 16.19 11.99 -8.16
N VAL A 20 15.37 12.00 -7.10
CA VAL A 20 15.02 10.82 -6.34
C VAL A 20 13.89 10.08 -7.06
N ASP A 21 14.09 8.78 -7.33
CA ASP A 21 13.03 7.93 -7.85
C ASP A 21 12.16 7.47 -6.69
N PRO A 22 10.89 7.94 -6.59
CA PRO A 22 10.02 7.55 -5.49
C PRO A 22 9.58 6.09 -5.55
N ASN A 23 9.80 5.42 -6.68
CA ASN A 23 9.42 4.02 -6.88
C ASN A 23 10.62 3.07 -6.82
N MET A 24 11.78 3.56 -6.36
CA MET A 24 12.98 2.74 -6.26
C MET A 24 12.72 1.51 -5.41
N THR A 25 13.16 0.35 -5.91
CA THR A 25 13.02 -0.90 -5.18
C THR A 25 14.30 -1.25 -4.44
N ARG A 26 14.11 -1.94 -3.31
CA ARG A 26 15.18 -2.47 -2.48
C ARG A 26 15.16 -4.00 -2.58
N ARG A 27 15.79 -4.69 -1.63
CA ARG A 27 15.76 -6.14 -1.53
C ARG A 27 14.34 -6.68 -1.70
N LYS A 28 14.18 -7.75 -2.45
CA LYS A 28 12.90 -8.42 -2.70
C LYS A 28 11.88 -7.52 -3.42
N GLY A 29 12.37 -6.43 -4.03
CA GLY A 29 11.52 -5.53 -4.80
C GLY A 29 10.64 -4.60 -3.97
N PHE A 30 11.00 -4.32 -2.71
CA PHE A 30 10.20 -3.43 -1.85
C PHE A 30 10.40 -1.97 -2.21
N THR A 31 9.29 -1.24 -2.38
CA THR A 31 9.27 0.21 -2.46
C THR A 31 9.04 0.82 -1.08
N ALA A 32 9.25 2.15 -0.96
CA ALA A 32 8.94 2.87 0.27
C ALA A 32 7.47 2.73 0.66
N LEU A 33 6.57 2.79 -0.34
CA LEU A 33 5.13 2.65 -0.10
C LEU A 33 4.79 1.27 0.48
N MET A 34 5.38 0.20 -0.07
CA MET A 34 5.19 -1.15 0.44
C MET A 34 5.63 -1.27 1.90
N LEU A 35 6.80 -0.72 2.23
CA LEU A 35 7.32 -0.77 3.61
C LEU A 35 6.44 0.01 4.58
N ALA A 36 6.02 1.22 4.19
CA ALA A 36 5.13 2.03 5.02
C ALA A 36 3.78 1.36 5.23
N ALA A 37 3.22 0.76 4.16
CA ALA A 37 1.95 0.05 4.22
C ALA A 37 2.05 -1.19 5.11
N ARG A 38 3.11 -1.98 4.96
CA ARG A 38 3.34 -3.19 5.75
C ARG A 38 3.45 -2.88 7.24
N ARG A 39 4.02 -1.73 7.60
CA ARG A 39 4.23 -1.34 8.99
C ARG A 39 3.14 -0.45 9.55
N GLY A 40 2.15 -0.10 8.75
CA GLY A 40 1.01 0.70 9.21
C GLY A 40 1.32 2.18 9.44
N HIS A 41 2.35 2.72 8.77
CA HIS A 41 2.72 4.13 8.90
C HIS A 41 1.83 5.01 8.03
N ALA A 42 0.59 5.25 8.47
CA ALA A 42 -0.40 5.99 7.70
C ALA A 42 0.05 7.41 7.28
N PRO A 43 0.72 8.21 8.11
CA PRO A 43 1.20 9.53 7.67
C PRO A 43 2.19 9.44 6.51
N VAL A 44 3.08 8.46 6.51
CA VAL A 44 4.04 8.25 5.41
C VAL A 44 3.31 7.79 4.15
N VAL A 45 2.35 6.88 4.28
CA VAL A 45 1.51 6.44 3.15
C VAL A 45 0.81 7.64 2.52
N THR A 46 0.23 8.53 3.33
CA THR A 46 -0.44 9.74 2.84
C THR A 46 0.51 10.61 2.02
N LEU A 47 1.71 10.85 2.52
CA LEU A 47 2.70 11.67 1.81
C LEU A 47 3.13 11.04 0.49
N LEU A 48 3.37 9.73 0.49
CA LEU A 48 3.75 9.02 -0.73
C LEU A 48 2.64 9.05 -1.77
N LEU A 49 1.39 8.80 -1.36
CA LEU A 49 0.26 8.82 -2.29
C LEU A 49 -0.04 10.21 -2.85
N ALA A 50 0.31 11.26 -2.12
CA ALA A 50 0.14 12.63 -2.60
C ALA A 50 1.11 12.99 -3.74
N ASN A 51 2.16 12.21 -3.94
CA ASN A 51 3.13 12.45 -5.00
C ASN A 51 2.70 11.74 -6.29
N ASP A 52 2.54 12.52 -7.37
CA ASP A 52 2.07 11.99 -8.66
C ASP A 52 3.04 10.99 -9.30
N ARG A 53 4.32 11.05 -8.94
CA ARG A 53 5.34 10.14 -9.48
C ARG A 53 5.33 8.77 -8.81
N VAL A 54 4.68 8.63 -7.65
CA VAL A 54 4.58 7.35 -6.96
C VAL A 54 3.62 6.44 -7.73
N ASP A 55 4.07 5.22 -8.02
CA ASP A 55 3.19 4.18 -8.57
C ASP A 55 2.70 3.28 -7.43
N PRO A 56 1.43 3.40 -7.02
CA PRO A 56 0.92 2.63 -5.88
C PRO A 56 0.66 1.16 -6.18
N ASN A 57 0.73 0.76 -7.45
CA ASN A 57 0.42 -0.61 -7.86
C ASN A 57 1.67 -1.46 -8.10
N MET A 58 2.85 -0.98 -7.76
CA MET A 58 4.06 -1.79 -7.89
C MET A 58 3.97 -3.02 -6.99
N ALA A 59 4.57 -4.11 -7.47
CA ALA A 59 4.55 -5.38 -6.76
C ALA A 59 5.97 -5.77 -6.35
N SER A 60 6.09 -6.40 -5.19
CA SER A 60 7.33 -7.00 -4.73
C SER A 60 7.70 -8.21 -5.57
N GLN A 61 8.85 -8.83 -5.26
CA GLN A 61 9.32 -10.02 -5.97
C GLN A 61 8.30 -11.17 -5.95
N VAL A 62 7.50 -11.28 -4.88
CA VAL A 62 6.45 -12.30 -4.77
C VAL A 62 5.07 -11.78 -5.23
N GLY A 63 5.03 -10.59 -5.78
CA GLY A 63 3.80 -10.03 -6.34
C GLY A 63 2.92 -9.29 -5.34
N ASN A 64 3.38 -9.02 -4.12
CA ASN A 64 2.58 -8.28 -3.14
C ASN A 64 2.67 -6.78 -3.40
N THR A 65 1.50 -6.13 -3.55
CA THR A 65 1.38 -4.68 -3.63
C THR A 65 1.33 -4.08 -2.23
N ALA A 66 1.38 -2.75 -2.13
CA ALA A 66 1.20 -2.05 -0.85
C ALA A 66 -0.13 -2.43 -0.20
N LEU A 67 -1.21 -2.51 -0.98
CA LEU A 67 -2.53 -2.89 -0.47
C LEU A 67 -2.52 -4.32 0.09
N ILE A 68 -1.89 -5.25 -0.62
CA ILE A 68 -1.78 -6.64 -0.15
C ILE A 68 -0.99 -6.70 1.16
N PHE A 69 0.13 -5.96 1.28
CA PHE A 69 0.89 -5.91 2.53
C PHE A 69 0.07 -5.38 3.70
N ALA A 70 -0.67 -4.29 3.48
CA ALA A 70 -1.55 -3.73 4.52
C ALA A 70 -2.65 -4.72 4.92
N ALA A 71 -3.20 -5.45 3.95
CA ALA A 71 -4.22 -6.46 4.19
C ALA A 71 -3.67 -7.65 4.98
N ILE A 72 -2.48 -8.13 4.63
CA ILE A 72 -1.83 -9.22 5.36
C ILE A 72 -1.63 -8.86 6.83
N LYS A 73 -1.23 -7.62 7.10
CA LYS A 73 -0.93 -7.14 8.45
C LYS A 73 -2.13 -6.56 9.19
N GLY A 74 -3.27 -6.38 8.51
CA GLY A 74 -4.48 -5.87 9.14
C GLY A 74 -4.47 -4.37 9.45
N HIS A 75 -3.73 -3.58 8.68
CA HIS A 75 -3.64 -2.13 8.89
C HIS A 75 -4.80 -1.41 8.22
N ALA A 76 -5.97 -1.40 8.88
CA ALA A 76 -7.19 -0.81 8.34
C ALA A 76 -7.04 0.67 7.92
N PRO A 77 -6.38 1.55 8.69
CA PRO A 77 -6.19 2.94 8.26
C PRO A 77 -5.42 3.05 6.93
N VAL A 78 -4.39 2.22 6.74
CA VAL A 78 -3.61 2.21 5.51
C VAL A 78 -4.46 1.69 4.34
N VAL A 79 -5.24 0.64 4.57
CA VAL A 79 -6.16 0.11 3.55
C VAL A 79 -7.15 1.20 3.11
N THR A 80 -7.70 1.95 4.06
CA THR A 80 -8.62 3.06 3.75
C THR A 80 -7.94 4.12 2.86
N LEU A 81 -6.70 4.50 3.20
CA LEU A 81 -5.96 5.48 2.40
C LEU A 81 -5.69 4.99 0.98
N LEU A 82 -5.29 3.73 0.85
CA LEU A 82 -5.01 3.13 -0.46
C LEU A 82 -6.27 3.03 -1.31
N LEU A 83 -7.39 2.58 -0.73
CA LEU A 83 -8.65 2.48 -1.47
C LEU A 83 -9.21 3.85 -1.88
N ALA A 84 -8.91 4.90 -1.14
CA ALA A 84 -9.33 6.26 -1.49
C ALA A 84 -8.54 6.84 -2.67
N ASP A 85 -7.36 6.28 -2.98
CA ASP A 85 -6.55 6.72 -4.12
C ASP A 85 -7.06 6.03 -5.39
N GLY A 86 -7.56 6.82 -6.35
CA GLY A 86 -8.15 6.28 -7.57
C GLY A 86 -7.20 5.51 -8.47
N ARG A 87 -5.89 5.62 -8.26
CA ARG A 87 -4.89 4.87 -9.04
C ARG A 87 -4.73 3.43 -8.57
N VAL A 88 -5.09 3.14 -7.31
CA VAL A 88 -4.89 1.81 -6.71
C VAL A 88 -5.86 0.80 -7.32
N ASP A 89 -5.32 -0.32 -7.78
CA ASP A 89 -6.10 -1.45 -8.28
C ASP A 89 -6.20 -2.51 -7.18
N PRO A 90 -7.37 -2.66 -6.54
CA PRO A 90 -7.53 -3.61 -5.44
C PRO A 90 -7.59 -5.09 -5.89
N ASP A 91 -7.71 -5.33 -7.18
CA ASP A 91 -7.89 -6.69 -7.73
C ASP A 91 -6.59 -7.35 -8.16
N LEU A 92 -5.44 -6.68 -7.99
CA LEU A 92 -4.15 -7.28 -8.31
C LEU A 92 -3.87 -8.48 -7.41
N THR A 93 -3.29 -9.52 -8.00
CA THR A 93 -2.96 -10.76 -7.29
C THR A 93 -1.45 -10.92 -7.15
N ASN A 94 -1.03 -11.61 -6.09
CA ASN A 94 0.36 -12.00 -5.92
C ASN A 94 0.65 -13.32 -6.66
N GLN A 95 1.87 -13.86 -6.48
CA GLN A 95 2.28 -15.10 -7.16
C GLN A 95 1.45 -16.32 -6.76
N TYR A 96 0.70 -16.24 -5.65
CA TYR A 96 -0.19 -17.32 -5.19
C TYR A 96 -1.62 -17.14 -5.68
N GLY A 97 -1.86 -16.15 -6.54
CA GLY A 97 -3.20 -15.84 -7.05
C GLY A 97 -4.12 -15.18 -6.03
N ARG A 98 -3.57 -14.56 -4.98
CA ARG A 98 -4.35 -13.96 -3.90
C ARG A 98 -4.46 -12.46 -4.05
N THR A 99 -5.67 -11.94 -3.93
CA THR A 99 -5.94 -10.50 -3.86
C THR A 99 -5.79 -10.03 -2.41
N ALA A 100 -5.89 -8.72 -2.21
CA ALA A 100 -5.86 -8.13 -0.86
C ALA A 100 -6.95 -8.71 0.04
N ILE A 101 -8.18 -8.86 -0.49
CA ILE A 101 -9.31 -9.39 0.31
C ILE A 101 -9.07 -10.85 0.70
N THR A 102 -8.51 -11.65 -0.19
CA THR A 102 -8.17 -13.04 0.11
C THR A 102 -7.13 -13.11 1.23
N CYS A 103 -6.09 -12.27 1.15
CA CYS A 103 -5.05 -12.21 2.17
C CYS A 103 -5.60 -11.78 3.52
N ALA A 104 -6.46 -10.76 3.54
CA ALA A 104 -7.08 -10.29 4.79
C ALA A 104 -7.95 -11.38 5.42
N SER A 105 -8.73 -12.08 4.60
CA SER A 105 -9.60 -13.17 5.05
C SER A 105 -8.80 -14.32 5.64
N LEU A 106 -7.72 -14.73 4.96
CA LEU A 106 -6.86 -15.81 5.44
C LEU A 106 -6.18 -15.48 6.77
N ASN A 107 -5.90 -14.21 7.01
CA ASN A 107 -5.26 -13.73 8.24
C ASN A 107 -6.27 -13.24 9.28
N ARG A 108 -7.58 -13.43 9.03
CA ARG A 108 -8.67 -13.09 9.93
C ARG A 108 -8.73 -11.61 10.32
N HIS A 109 -8.38 -10.73 9.39
CA HIS A 109 -8.47 -9.28 9.58
C HIS A 109 -9.85 -8.78 9.11
N ASP A 110 -10.87 -9.01 9.93
CA ASP A 110 -12.28 -8.79 9.57
C ASP A 110 -12.58 -7.33 9.20
N SER A 111 -11.96 -6.37 9.89
CA SER A 111 -12.16 -4.94 9.58
C SER A 111 -11.65 -4.60 8.18
N VAL A 112 -10.53 -5.18 7.78
CA VAL A 112 -9.97 -4.99 6.43
C VAL A 112 -10.86 -5.67 5.38
N VAL A 113 -11.34 -6.87 5.66
CA VAL A 113 -12.28 -7.58 4.77
C VAL A 113 -13.51 -6.71 4.53
N LYS A 114 -14.09 -6.12 5.59
CA LYS A 114 -15.26 -5.24 5.46
C LYS A 114 -14.98 -4.01 4.60
N LEU A 115 -13.82 -3.40 4.77
CA LEU A 115 -13.41 -2.24 3.96
C LEU A 115 -13.33 -2.61 2.48
N LEU A 116 -12.71 -3.74 2.17
CA LEU A 116 -12.54 -4.18 0.79
C LEU A 116 -13.88 -4.60 0.16
N LEU A 117 -14.77 -5.25 0.92
CA LEU A 117 -16.11 -5.59 0.44
C LEU A 117 -16.96 -4.33 0.20
N ALA A 118 -16.85 -3.32 1.06
CA ALA A 118 -17.57 -2.07 0.88
C ALA A 118 -17.14 -1.34 -0.39
N ASP A 119 -15.85 -1.38 -0.71
CA ASP A 119 -15.32 -0.81 -1.94
C ASP A 119 -15.93 -1.48 -3.18
N ASP A 120 -15.99 -2.82 -3.20
CA ASP A 120 -16.63 -3.58 -4.27
C ASP A 120 -18.12 -3.27 -4.38
N ALA A 121 -18.82 -3.18 -3.25
CA ALA A 121 -20.26 -2.90 -3.23
C ALA A 121 -20.59 -1.52 -3.79
N VAL A 122 -19.77 -0.53 -3.51
CA VAL A 122 -19.91 0.81 -4.09
C VAL A 122 -19.83 0.76 -5.61
N TRP A 123 -18.97 -0.10 -6.13
CA TRP A 123 -18.81 -0.26 -7.57
C TRP A 123 -20.04 -0.87 -8.24
N ILE A 124 -20.70 -1.80 -7.57
CA ILE A 124 -21.89 -2.48 -8.07
C ILE A 124 -23.13 -1.57 -8.04
N ASN A 125 -23.23 -0.74 -7.04
CA ASN A 125 -24.36 0.17 -6.87
C ASN A 125 -24.21 1.45 -7.68
#